data_ad66fb3727a64f1a23b66d7eaab2ec9f
#
_entry.id   ad66fb3727a64f1a23b66d7eaab2ec9f
#
_cell.length_a   1.000
_cell.length_b   1.000
_cell.length_c   1.000
_cell.angle_alpha   90.00
_cell.angle_beta   90.00
_cell.angle_gamma   90.00
#
_symmetry.space_group_name_H-M   'P 1'
#
loop_
_entity.id
_entity.type
_entity.pdbx_description
1 polymer ?
#
loop_
_entity_poly.entity_id
_entity_poly.type
_entity_poly.pdbx_seq_one_letter_code
_entity_poly.pdbx_strand_id
1 'polypeptide(L)'
;MISNDDFCTALADRGFDFVAGVPCSYFSGPIERLTRDGVYLPAANEGAALAAAAGAAVAGHRAAVIAQNSGLGNLVNPLASLTATYGIPVLVFMSLRGWPDPSQDEPQHEVMGLATHKLLDAMDVPHLTVPATATTADLADVLDHADAELAAGRTVFVLTQKGAIEKAAGAGSAGAVAAGAAAVAAEPGAGTAEPDAGAASRARAEGLGRVEVLRAIEHLLEGAAVVSTTGYTSRELFGVTGSKSHFYMQGSMGHAAAFGLGVALREPGTPVVVLDGDGAALMHLGTLSTVGAEAPDNFVHVVFDNGSYESTGGQVTTSHSTRFAVVAEGAGYASARVCDTADAVTEALAAALGGGGPHLIVVPVAKAGASAFSRATAAMTTTDIREGFAARLRGEEHSGGG
;
A
#
# COMPACT_ATOMS: atom_id res chain seq x y z
N MET A 1 14.89 -4.61 29.77
CA MET A 1 13.59 -4.80 29.07
C MET A 1 13.02 -3.42 28.78
N ILE A 2 12.62 -3.18 27.57
CA ILE A 2 12.05 -1.90 27.10
C ILE A 2 10.58 -1.88 27.45
N SER A 3 10.08 -0.82 28.11
CA SER A 3 8.66 -0.67 28.37
C SER A 3 7.91 -0.34 27.09
N ASN A 4 6.59 -0.61 27.06
CA ASN A 4 5.75 -0.23 25.92
C ASN A 4 5.73 1.28 25.68
N ASP A 5 5.74 2.04 26.78
CA ASP A 5 5.75 3.49 26.75
C ASP A 5 7.09 4.04 26.20
N ASP A 6 8.22 3.50 26.67
CA ASP A 6 9.55 3.90 26.15
C ASP A 6 9.69 3.60 24.66
N PHE A 7 9.20 2.44 24.21
CA PHE A 7 9.22 2.08 22.80
C PHE A 7 8.45 3.08 21.93
N CYS A 8 7.19 3.36 22.31
CA CYS A 8 6.34 4.28 21.54
C CYS A 8 6.86 5.73 21.61
N THR A 9 7.35 6.16 22.77
CA THR A 9 7.95 7.48 22.95
C THR A 9 9.21 7.63 22.09
N ALA A 10 10.07 6.60 22.04
CA ALA A 10 11.29 6.64 21.21
C ALA A 10 10.98 6.79 19.72
N LEU A 11 9.85 6.25 19.22
CA LEU A 11 9.37 6.47 17.86
C LEU A 11 8.80 7.88 17.68
N ALA A 12 7.94 8.32 18.59
CA ALA A 12 7.30 9.64 18.53
C ALA A 12 8.33 10.77 18.58
N ASP A 13 9.34 10.69 19.46
CA ASP A 13 10.42 11.68 19.59
C ASP A 13 11.26 11.81 18.31
N ARG A 14 11.31 10.75 17.49
CA ARG A 14 11.95 10.75 16.18
C ARG A 14 11.00 11.10 15.02
N GLY A 15 9.76 11.46 15.34
CA GLY A 15 8.77 11.90 14.35
C GLY A 15 8.14 10.77 13.53
N PHE A 16 8.20 9.51 14.00
CA PHE A 16 7.43 8.43 13.36
C PHE A 16 5.94 8.61 13.69
N ASP A 17 5.17 9.03 12.71
CA ASP A 17 3.76 9.36 12.82
C ASP A 17 2.84 8.44 12.00
N PHE A 18 3.43 7.48 11.29
CA PHE A 18 2.72 6.44 10.56
C PHE A 18 3.33 5.07 10.83
N VAL A 19 2.54 4.15 11.37
CA VAL A 19 2.97 2.76 11.62
C VAL A 19 1.95 1.81 11.01
N ALA A 20 2.36 0.98 10.08
CA ALA A 20 1.51 -0.07 9.52
C ALA A 20 1.99 -1.46 9.96
N GLY A 21 1.13 -2.47 9.92
CA GLY A 21 1.63 -3.81 10.24
C GLY A 21 0.59 -4.91 10.31
N VAL A 22 1.12 -6.10 10.52
CA VAL A 22 0.35 -7.29 10.90
C VAL A 22 0.73 -7.62 12.35
N PRO A 23 -0.24 -7.73 13.27
CA PRO A 23 0.05 -7.87 14.69
C PRO A 23 0.93 -9.07 15.04
N CYS A 24 1.88 -8.86 15.94
CA CYS A 24 2.70 -9.90 16.54
C CYS A 24 2.68 -9.79 18.06
N SER A 25 2.70 -10.93 18.74
CA SER A 25 2.63 -10.98 20.21
C SER A 25 3.81 -10.31 20.94
N TYR A 26 4.97 -10.13 20.28
CA TYR A 26 6.11 -9.42 20.87
C TYR A 26 5.90 -7.92 20.94
N PHE A 27 5.03 -7.40 20.05
CA PHE A 27 4.69 -5.98 19.97
C PHE A 27 3.25 -5.68 20.41
N SER A 28 2.59 -6.61 21.13
CA SER A 28 1.19 -6.42 21.54
C SER A 28 0.95 -5.13 22.30
N GLY A 29 1.82 -4.78 23.24
CA GLY A 29 1.71 -3.54 24.02
C GLY A 29 1.96 -2.28 23.17
N PRO A 30 3.06 -2.19 22.40
CA PRO A 30 3.27 -1.09 21.48
C PRO A 30 2.12 -0.91 20.48
N ILE A 31 1.63 -2.00 19.86
CA ILE A 31 0.51 -1.92 18.89
C ILE A 31 -0.76 -1.40 19.56
N GLU A 32 -1.08 -1.87 20.77
CA GLU A 32 -2.23 -1.36 21.53
C GLU A 32 -2.13 0.15 21.79
N ARG A 33 -0.94 0.63 22.18
CA ARG A 33 -0.67 2.05 22.39
C ARG A 33 -0.79 2.85 21.08
N LEU A 34 -0.09 2.44 20.02
CA LEU A 34 -0.11 3.10 18.72
C LEU A 34 -1.50 3.13 18.08
N THR A 35 -2.32 2.07 18.31
CA THR A 35 -3.73 2.05 17.88
C THR A 35 -4.57 3.08 18.63
N ARG A 36 -4.39 3.18 19.96
CA ARG A 36 -5.09 4.18 20.78
C ARG A 36 -4.72 5.60 20.38
N ASP A 37 -3.45 5.81 20.03
CA ASP A 37 -2.91 7.10 19.63
C ASP A 37 -3.25 7.45 18.16
N GLY A 38 -3.96 6.58 17.42
CA GLY A 38 -4.38 6.79 16.03
C GLY A 38 -3.24 6.76 15.01
N VAL A 39 -2.12 6.10 15.35
CA VAL A 39 -0.91 6.04 14.52
C VAL A 39 -0.76 4.69 13.79
N TYR A 40 -1.45 3.64 14.27
CA TYR A 40 -1.30 2.28 13.75
C TYR A 40 -2.36 1.95 12.69
N LEU A 41 -1.92 1.53 11.51
CA LEU A 41 -2.71 0.99 10.41
C LEU A 41 -2.63 -0.55 10.40
N PRO A 42 -3.72 -1.27 10.72
CA PRO A 42 -3.76 -2.72 10.56
C PRO A 42 -3.85 -3.08 9.07
N ALA A 43 -2.84 -3.74 8.52
CA ALA A 43 -2.79 -4.09 7.11
C ALA A 43 -3.25 -5.54 6.86
N ALA A 44 -3.77 -5.81 5.67
CA ALA A 44 -4.23 -7.12 5.25
C ALA A 44 -3.08 -8.16 5.17
N ASN A 45 -1.86 -7.71 4.89
CA ASN A 45 -0.64 -8.50 4.92
C ASN A 45 0.59 -7.58 5.05
N GLU A 46 1.77 -8.13 5.31
CA GLU A 46 2.99 -7.38 5.56
C GLU A 46 3.46 -6.59 4.32
N GLY A 47 3.25 -7.12 3.11
CA GLY A 47 3.59 -6.41 1.86
C GLY A 47 2.72 -5.18 1.67
N ALA A 48 1.42 -5.26 1.97
CA ALA A 48 0.52 -4.11 1.97
C ALA A 48 0.91 -3.09 3.05
N ALA A 49 1.34 -3.55 4.24
CA ALA A 49 1.85 -2.68 5.29
C ALA A 49 3.07 -1.87 4.82
N LEU A 50 4.05 -2.53 4.18
CA LEU A 50 5.24 -1.87 3.66
C LEU A 50 4.90 -0.88 2.54
N ALA A 51 3.97 -1.25 1.65
CA ALA A 51 3.54 -0.36 0.57
C ALA A 51 2.82 0.89 1.10
N ALA A 52 1.93 0.75 2.11
CA ALA A 52 1.28 1.89 2.76
C ALA A 52 2.30 2.78 3.48
N ALA A 53 3.25 2.19 4.22
CA ALA A 53 4.35 2.92 4.84
C ALA A 53 5.22 3.65 3.81
N ALA A 54 5.48 3.03 2.64
CA ALA A 54 6.21 3.66 1.55
C ALA A 54 5.43 4.86 0.96
N GLY A 55 4.10 4.76 0.82
CA GLY A 55 3.26 5.88 0.39
C GLY A 55 3.31 7.06 1.36
N ALA A 56 3.19 6.79 2.66
CA ALA A 56 3.32 7.80 3.70
C ALA A 56 4.72 8.43 3.72
N ALA A 57 5.79 7.64 3.51
CA ALA A 57 7.16 8.14 3.46
C ALA A 57 7.39 9.07 2.25
N VAL A 58 6.83 8.76 1.09
CA VAL A 58 6.91 9.63 -0.10
C VAL A 58 6.10 10.91 0.10
N ALA A 59 5.04 10.88 0.89
CA ALA A 59 4.30 12.07 1.33
C ALA A 59 5.05 12.91 2.38
N GLY A 60 6.28 12.55 2.74
CA GLY A 60 7.13 13.33 3.64
C GLY A 60 7.01 12.96 5.12
N HIS A 61 6.32 11.88 5.45
CA HIS A 61 6.16 11.39 6.82
C HIS A 61 7.21 10.35 7.19
N ARG A 62 7.50 10.20 8.46
CA ARG A 62 8.35 9.12 8.94
C ARG A 62 7.50 7.88 9.20
N ALA A 63 7.71 6.87 8.39
CA ALA A 63 6.88 5.67 8.41
C ALA A 63 7.61 4.44 8.95
N ALA A 64 6.90 3.62 9.72
CA ALA A 64 7.40 2.34 10.20
C ALA A 64 6.44 1.19 9.90
N VAL A 65 6.96 -0.02 9.92
CA VAL A 65 6.21 -1.28 9.83
C VAL A 65 6.50 -2.13 11.05
N ILE A 66 5.48 -2.76 11.62
CA ILE A 66 5.63 -3.77 12.67
C ILE A 66 5.14 -5.11 12.13
N ALA A 67 6.00 -6.14 12.15
CA ALA A 67 5.67 -7.46 11.63
C ALA A 67 6.35 -8.59 12.42
N GLN A 68 5.90 -9.81 12.17
CA GLN A 68 6.60 -11.02 12.59
C GLN A 68 7.51 -11.52 11.47
N ASN A 69 8.64 -12.14 11.81
CA ASN A 69 9.57 -12.68 10.79
C ASN A 69 8.96 -13.77 9.90
N SER A 70 7.87 -14.42 10.30
CA SER A 70 7.10 -15.31 9.39
C SER A 70 6.51 -14.55 8.20
N GLY A 71 6.25 -13.25 8.34
CA GLY A 71 5.75 -12.39 7.28
C GLY A 71 6.84 -11.81 6.36
N LEU A 72 8.14 -12.09 6.61
CA LEU A 72 9.23 -11.58 5.77
C LEU A 72 9.04 -11.98 4.29
N GLY A 73 8.52 -13.18 4.03
CA GLY A 73 8.23 -13.61 2.66
C GLY A 73 7.30 -12.68 1.89
N ASN A 74 6.30 -12.09 2.56
CA ASN A 74 5.37 -11.12 1.96
C ASN A 74 6.05 -9.75 1.72
N LEU A 75 7.11 -9.44 2.45
CA LEU A 75 7.87 -8.19 2.32
C LEU A 75 8.88 -8.23 1.16
N VAL A 76 9.37 -9.42 0.77
CA VAL A 76 10.49 -9.56 -0.20
C VAL A 76 10.20 -8.80 -1.50
N ASN A 77 9.01 -8.96 -2.09
CA ASN A 77 8.69 -8.28 -3.34
C ASN A 77 8.63 -6.75 -3.18
N PRO A 78 7.80 -6.14 -2.30
CA PRO A 78 7.75 -4.69 -2.17
C PRO A 78 9.05 -4.10 -1.59
N LEU A 79 9.81 -4.83 -0.80
CA LEU A 79 11.13 -4.41 -0.35
C LEU A 79 12.10 -4.25 -1.52
N ALA A 80 12.19 -5.26 -2.40
CA ALA A 80 13.11 -5.24 -3.55
C ALA A 80 12.64 -4.30 -4.67
N SER A 81 11.34 -4.32 -5.03
CA SER A 81 10.82 -3.67 -6.24
C SER A 81 10.06 -2.37 -5.99
N LEU A 82 9.89 -1.96 -4.73
CA LEU A 82 9.33 -0.65 -4.36
C LEU A 82 10.33 0.11 -3.50
N THR A 83 10.53 -0.23 -2.21
CA THR A 83 11.31 0.64 -1.34
C THR A 83 12.79 0.74 -1.76
N ALA A 84 13.46 -0.38 -2.04
CA ALA A 84 14.85 -0.35 -2.51
C ALA A 84 14.99 0.30 -3.91
N THR A 85 14.08 -0.04 -4.84
CA THR A 85 14.14 0.47 -6.22
C THR A 85 13.94 1.98 -6.31
N TYR A 86 13.11 2.56 -5.45
CA TYR A 86 12.82 4.00 -5.46
C TYR A 86 13.58 4.78 -4.38
N GLY A 87 14.36 4.10 -3.55
CA GLY A 87 15.06 4.72 -2.43
C GLY A 87 14.11 5.31 -1.39
N ILE A 88 13.06 4.57 -1.02
CA ILE A 88 12.05 5.01 -0.05
C ILE A 88 12.42 4.49 1.33
N PRO A 89 12.72 5.37 2.30
CA PRO A 89 13.11 4.97 3.65
C PRO A 89 11.91 4.53 4.47
N VAL A 90 11.94 3.30 4.97
CA VAL A 90 10.93 2.77 5.90
C VAL A 90 11.63 2.00 7.03
N LEU A 91 11.28 2.28 8.28
CA LEU A 91 11.75 1.51 9.43
C LEU A 91 10.88 0.26 9.62
N VAL A 92 11.50 -0.93 9.70
CA VAL A 92 10.76 -2.18 9.90
C VAL A 92 11.16 -2.82 11.22
N PHE A 93 10.27 -2.81 12.20
CA PHE A 93 10.40 -3.63 13.40
C PHE A 93 9.90 -5.04 13.12
N MET A 94 10.76 -6.02 13.31
CA MET A 94 10.42 -7.41 13.06
C MET A 94 10.77 -8.29 14.24
N SER A 95 9.78 -9.04 14.75
CA SER A 95 10.05 -9.99 15.83
C SER A 95 10.84 -11.19 15.31
N LEU A 96 11.88 -11.60 16.03
CA LEU A 96 12.69 -12.78 15.74
C LEU A 96 12.12 -14.00 16.47
N ARG A 97 11.09 -14.64 15.90
CA ARG A 97 10.60 -15.94 16.37
C ARG A 97 11.55 -17.03 15.89
N GLY A 98 11.77 -18.05 16.73
CA GLY A 98 12.63 -19.19 16.41
C GLY A 98 14.13 -18.86 16.36
N TRP A 99 14.59 -17.75 16.94
CA TRP A 99 16.00 -17.35 16.96
C TRP A 99 16.42 -16.92 18.39
N PRO A 100 17.66 -17.19 18.87
CA PRO A 100 18.75 -17.91 18.17
C PRO A 100 18.61 -19.43 18.21
N ASP A 101 17.77 -19.97 19.08
CA ASP A 101 17.52 -21.40 19.24
C ASP A 101 16.06 -21.76 18.92
N PRO A 102 15.79 -22.37 17.76
CA PRO A 102 14.43 -22.73 17.35
C PRO A 102 13.71 -23.64 18.34
N SER A 103 14.45 -24.47 19.12
CA SER A 103 13.84 -25.38 20.09
C SER A 103 13.12 -24.68 21.24
N GLN A 104 13.34 -23.37 21.41
CA GLN A 104 12.73 -22.53 22.44
C GLN A 104 11.44 -21.81 21.93
N ASP A 105 11.00 -22.11 20.70
CA ASP A 105 9.80 -21.52 20.10
C ASP A 105 8.96 -22.64 19.43
N GLU A 106 7.82 -22.29 18.85
CA GLU A 106 6.94 -23.21 18.18
C GLU A 106 7.55 -23.69 16.84
N PRO A 107 7.32 -24.94 16.41
CA PRO A 107 7.97 -25.56 15.24
C PRO A 107 7.85 -24.74 13.95
N GLN A 108 6.71 -24.05 13.74
CA GLN A 108 6.49 -23.21 12.54
C GLN A 108 7.43 -22.01 12.45
N HIS A 109 8.16 -21.68 13.50
CA HIS A 109 9.10 -20.56 13.53
C HIS A 109 10.55 -20.98 13.25
N GLU A 110 10.84 -22.28 13.21
CA GLU A 110 12.20 -22.82 13.06
C GLU A 110 12.87 -22.28 11.78
N VAL A 111 12.25 -22.47 10.63
CA VAL A 111 12.84 -22.09 9.34
C VAL A 111 13.09 -20.59 9.27
N MET A 112 12.08 -19.80 9.62
CA MET A 112 12.23 -18.33 9.54
C MET A 112 13.14 -17.77 10.61
N GLY A 113 13.23 -18.39 11.79
CA GLY A 113 14.21 -18.06 12.81
C GLY A 113 15.64 -18.14 12.27
N LEU A 114 15.98 -19.22 11.59
CA LEU A 114 17.31 -19.46 11.02
C LEU A 114 17.58 -18.70 9.70
N ALA A 115 16.53 -18.32 8.98
CA ALA A 115 16.63 -17.72 7.64
C ALA A 115 16.59 -16.19 7.64
N THR A 116 15.97 -15.55 8.64
CA THR A 116 15.68 -14.10 8.61
C THR A 116 16.92 -13.25 8.31
N HIS A 117 17.99 -13.37 9.09
CA HIS A 117 19.23 -12.61 8.87
C HIS A 117 19.82 -12.89 7.47
N LYS A 118 19.90 -14.16 7.08
CA LYS A 118 20.47 -14.58 5.78
C LYS A 118 19.69 -14.02 4.59
N LEU A 119 18.36 -13.91 4.71
CA LEU A 119 17.53 -13.32 3.66
C LEU A 119 17.75 -11.82 3.55
N LEU A 120 17.86 -11.11 4.67
CA LEU A 120 18.19 -9.69 4.68
C LEU A 120 19.60 -9.43 4.16
N ASP A 121 20.59 -10.23 4.57
CA ASP A 121 21.97 -10.18 4.04
C ASP A 121 21.99 -10.38 2.52
N ALA A 122 21.30 -11.41 2.03
CA ALA A 122 21.25 -11.72 0.59
C ALA A 122 20.62 -10.61 -0.26
N MET A 123 19.77 -9.76 0.35
CA MET A 123 19.13 -8.62 -0.29
C MET A 123 19.86 -7.29 -0.04
N ASP A 124 21.01 -7.31 0.65
CA ASP A 124 21.76 -6.13 1.08
C ASP A 124 20.89 -5.12 1.87
N VAL A 125 20.00 -5.64 2.72
CA VAL A 125 19.11 -4.82 3.55
C VAL A 125 19.75 -4.58 4.91
N PRO A 126 19.98 -3.33 5.31
CA PRO A 126 20.51 -3.01 6.63
C PRO A 126 19.59 -3.52 7.72
N HIS A 127 20.17 -4.21 8.70
CA HIS A 127 19.42 -4.71 9.84
C HIS A 127 20.22 -4.73 11.12
N LEU A 128 19.55 -4.45 12.23
CA LEU A 128 20.08 -4.36 13.57
C LEU A 128 19.29 -5.30 14.48
N THR A 129 19.92 -5.85 15.52
CA THR A 129 19.21 -6.74 16.44
C THR A 129 19.11 -6.11 17.83
N VAL A 130 17.88 -6.05 18.35
CA VAL A 130 17.57 -5.68 19.75
C VAL A 130 17.53 -6.98 20.58
N PRO A 131 18.53 -7.24 21.42
CA PRO A 131 18.60 -8.47 22.23
C PRO A 131 17.56 -8.48 23.34
N ALA A 132 17.25 -9.66 23.88
CA ALA A 132 16.30 -9.84 24.98
C ALA A 132 16.64 -9.04 26.24
N THR A 133 17.93 -8.72 26.43
CA THR A 133 18.45 -7.96 27.58
C THR A 133 18.48 -6.44 27.33
N ALA A 134 18.04 -5.98 26.16
CA ALA A 134 18.13 -4.58 25.77
C ALA A 134 17.40 -3.66 26.78
N THR A 135 17.99 -2.50 26.94
CA THR A 135 17.44 -1.37 27.71
C THR A 135 16.89 -0.31 26.77
N THR A 136 16.24 0.71 27.31
CA THR A 136 15.76 1.88 26.55
C THR A 136 16.95 2.62 25.90
N ALA A 137 18.11 2.66 26.53
CA ALA A 137 19.32 3.26 25.95
C ALA A 137 19.82 2.46 24.74
N ASP A 138 19.84 1.12 24.83
CA ASP A 138 20.21 0.28 23.68
C ASP A 138 19.24 0.45 22.50
N LEU A 139 17.94 0.65 22.77
CA LEU A 139 16.97 0.98 21.72
C LEU A 139 17.28 2.33 21.06
N ALA A 140 17.64 3.33 21.86
CA ALA A 140 18.01 4.65 21.33
C ALA A 140 19.23 4.56 20.40
N ASP A 141 20.27 3.83 20.80
CA ASP A 141 21.48 3.60 19.98
C ASP A 141 21.15 2.87 18.66
N VAL A 142 20.27 1.86 18.71
CA VAL A 142 19.78 1.14 17.52
C VAL A 142 19.01 2.07 16.60
N LEU A 143 18.16 2.92 17.13
CA LEU A 143 17.38 3.88 16.34
C LEU A 143 18.26 4.98 15.73
N ASP A 144 19.31 5.41 16.40
CA ASP A 144 20.27 6.39 15.85
C ASP A 144 21.03 5.81 14.64
N HIS A 145 21.40 4.52 14.68
CA HIS A 145 21.97 3.83 13.53
C HIS A 145 20.92 3.65 12.40
N ALA A 146 19.68 3.31 12.75
CA ALA A 146 18.60 3.21 11.78
C ALA A 146 18.34 4.55 11.10
N ASP A 147 18.36 5.67 11.82
CA ASP A 147 18.18 7.01 11.29
C ASP A 147 19.23 7.37 10.22
N ALA A 148 20.48 6.93 10.38
CA ALA A 148 21.50 7.13 9.36
C ALA A 148 21.19 6.39 8.05
N GLU A 149 20.70 5.15 8.13
CA GLU A 149 20.29 4.36 6.96
C GLU A 149 19.03 4.95 6.29
N LEU A 150 18.04 5.37 7.09
CA LEU A 150 16.84 6.03 6.59
C LEU A 150 17.17 7.34 5.88
N ALA A 151 18.09 8.13 6.44
CA ALA A 151 18.57 9.37 5.80
C ALA A 151 19.29 9.12 4.46
N ALA A 152 19.89 7.93 4.29
CA ALA A 152 20.44 7.48 3.02
C ALA A 152 19.40 6.94 2.03
N GLY A 153 18.10 7.00 2.36
CA GLY A 153 17.01 6.49 1.53
C GLY A 153 16.84 4.98 1.57
N ARG A 154 17.38 4.31 2.60
CA ARG A 154 17.32 2.84 2.71
C ARG A 154 16.24 2.42 3.69
N THR A 155 15.52 1.36 3.37
CA THR A 155 14.68 0.64 4.33
C THR A 155 15.59 -0.15 5.28
N VAL A 156 15.33 -0.04 6.58
CA VAL A 156 16.15 -0.69 7.62
C VAL A 156 15.30 -1.56 8.54
N PHE A 157 15.82 -2.71 8.94
CA PHE A 157 15.13 -3.64 9.83
C PHE A 157 15.72 -3.59 11.24
N VAL A 158 14.84 -3.53 12.23
CA VAL A 158 15.16 -3.70 13.65
C VAL A 158 14.57 -5.02 14.13
N LEU A 159 15.43 -6.04 14.20
CA LEU A 159 15.08 -7.39 14.57
C LEU A 159 15.01 -7.53 16.08
N THR A 160 13.84 -7.83 16.63
CA THR A 160 13.57 -7.79 18.07
C THR A 160 13.44 -9.20 18.64
N GLN A 161 14.29 -9.55 19.63
CA GLN A 161 14.24 -10.82 20.32
C GLN A 161 13.07 -10.91 21.31
N LYS A 162 12.68 -12.15 21.62
CA LYS A 162 11.67 -12.44 22.64
C LYS A 162 12.10 -11.88 24.00
N GLY A 163 11.25 -11.07 24.60
CA GLY A 163 11.49 -10.48 25.92
C GLY A 163 12.27 -9.15 25.91
N ALA A 164 12.65 -8.62 24.74
CA ALA A 164 13.24 -7.29 24.64
C ALA A 164 12.23 -6.18 25.01
N ILE A 165 10.98 -6.36 24.59
CA ILE A 165 9.88 -5.43 24.87
C ILE A 165 8.94 -6.06 25.89
N GLU A 166 8.39 -5.24 26.77
CA GLU A 166 7.41 -5.63 27.78
C GLU A 166 6.12 -6.15 27.11
N LYS A 167 5.55 -7.20 27.69
CA LYS A 167 4.22 -7.68 27.25
C LYS A 167 3.11 -6.75 27.72
N ALA A 168 2.08 -6.61 26.94
CA ALA A 168 0.86 -5.93 27.38
C ALA A 168 0.35 -6.53 28.71
N ALA A 169 0.07 -5.67 29.67
CA ALA A 169 -0.52 -6.10 30.93
C ALA A 169 -1.95 -6.58 30.68
N GLY A 170 -2.18 -7.90 30.81
CA GLY A 170 -3.53 -8.49 30.78
C GLY A 170 -4.13 -8.76 29.41
N ALA A 171 -3.40 -9.45 28.52
CA ALA A 171 -4.01 -10.04 27.32
C ALA A 171 -4.96 -11.22 27.65
N GLY A 172 -5.92 -10.95 28.54
CA GLY A 172 -7.02 -11.85 28.89
C GLY A 172 -8.34 -11.13 28.63
N SER A 173 -8.87 -11.28 27.46
CA SER A 173 -10.04 -10.64 26.83
C SER A 173 -9.68 -9.41 25.99
N ALA A 174 -9.64 -9.59 24.68
CA ALA A 174 -9.70 -8.50 23.73
C ALA A 174 -11.01 -7.73 23.96
N GLY A 175 -10.93 -6.67 24.76
CA GLY A 175 -11.92 -5.62 24.71
C GLY A 175 -11.84 -5.06 23.27
N ALA A 176 -12.93 -5.18 22.55
CA ALA A 176 -13.08 -4.54 21.25
C ALA A 176 -12.74 -3.06 21.44
N VAL A 177 -11.57 -2.65 20.92
CA VAL A 177 -11.30 -1.25 20.70
C VAL A 177 -12.35 -0.85 19.68
N ALA A 178 -13.30 -0.04 20.13
CA ALA A 178 -14.22 0.61 19.23
C ALA A 178 -13.36 1.50 18.32
N ALA A 179 -12.95 0.96 17.16
CA ALA A 179 -12.65 1.78 16.03
C ALA A 179 -13.86 2.70 15.86
N GLY A 180 -13.64 3.99 15.80
CA GLY A 180 -14.70 4.97 15.56
C GLY A 180 -15.28 4.88 14.16
N ALA A 181 -15.52 3.69 13.68
CA ALA A 181 -16.42 3.42 12.62
C ALA A 181 -17.83 3.59 13.22
N ALA A 182 -18.43 4.75 13.02
CA ALA A 182 -19.87 4.81 12.97
C ALA A 182 -20.30 3.68 12.03
N ALA A 183 -20.86 2.61 12.61
CA ALA A 183 -21.51 1.59 11.82
C ALA A 183 -22.61 2.31 11.02
N VAL A 184 -22.31 2.69 9.80
CA VAL A 184 -23.30 3.00 8.80
C VAL A 184 -24.03 1.67 8.61
N ALA A 185 -25.16 1.53 9.29
CA ALA A 185 -26.18 0.59 8.90
C ALA A 185 -26.65 1.04 7.51
N ALA A 186 -25.90 0.65 6.48
CA ALA A 186 -26.38 0.72 5.12
C ALA A 186 -27.53 -0.28 5.05
N GLU A 187 -28.77 0.25 5.14
CA GLU A 187 -29.88 -0.45 4.57
C GLU A 187 -29.47 -0.82 3.14
N PRO A 188 -29.70 -2.06 2.65
CA PRO A 188 -29.39 -2.41 1.27
C PRO A 188 -30.23 -1.48 0.38
N GLY A 189 -29.58 -0.42 -0.10
CA GLY A 189 -30.16 0.48 -1.07
C GLY A 189 -30.64 -0.35 -2.26
N ALA A 190 -31.85 -0.09 -2.70
CA ALA A 190 -32.49 -0.74 -3.83
C ALA A 190 -31.52 -0.81 -5.02
N GLY A 191 -31.08 -2.04 -5.33
CA GLY A 191 -30.04 -2.30 -6.30
C GLY A 191 -30.31 -1.60 -7.63
N THR A 192 -29.38 -0.79 -8.06
CA THR A 192 -29.22 -0.51 -9.48
C THR A 192 -28.93 -1.86 -10.14
N ALA A 193 -29.79 -2.25 -11.09
CA ALA A 193 -29.68 -3.52 -11.79
C ALA A 193 -28.24 -3.76 -12.24
N GLU A 194 -27.60 -4.80 -11.70
CA GLU A 194 -26.25 -5.20 -12.12
C GLU A 194 -26.25 -5.44 -13.65
N PRO A 195 -25.27 -4.91 -14.38
CA PRO A 195 -25.06 -5.38 -15.74
C PRO A 195 -24.82 -6.88 -15.69
N ASP A 196 -25.60 -7.65 -16.44
CA ASP A 196 -25.48 -9.10 -16.62
C ASP A 196 -24.00 -9.45 -16.80
N ALA A 197 -23.50 -10.48 -16.07
CA ALA A 197 -22.11 -10.95 -16.21
C ALA A 197 -21.78 -11.28 -17.69
N GLY A 198 -22.77 -11.62 -18.51
CA GLY A 198 -22.68 -11.75 -19.96
C GLY A 198 -22.50 -10.41 -20.67
N ALA A 199 -23.07 -9.30 -20.15
CA ALA A 199 -22.89 -7.95 -20.72
C ALA A 199 -21.49 -7.42 -20.40
N ALA A 200 -20.98 -7.61 -19.18
CA ALA A 200 -19.61 -7.27 -18.82
C ALA A 200 -18.57 -8.07 -19.63
N SER A 201 -18.86 -9.34 -19.92
CA SER A 201 -18.00 -10.16 -20.80
C SER A 201 -18.02 -9.70 -22.25
N ARG A 202 -19.17 -9.21 -22.75
CA ARG A 202 -19.30 -8.64 -24.11
C ARG A 202 -18.63 -7.26 -24.19
N ALA A 203 -18.78 -6.41 -23.19
CA ALA A 203 -18.10 -5.12 -23.11
C ALA A 203 -16.55 -5.29 -23.19
N ARG A 204 -16.02 -6.33 -22.58
CA ARG A 204 -14.59 -6.71 -22.70
C ARG A 204 -14.18 -7.11 -24.14
N ALA A 205 -15.09 -7.64 -24.93
CA ALA A 205 -14.81 -8.18 -26.27
C ALA A 205 -14.93 -7.15 -27.41
N GLU A 206 -15.76 -6.11 -27.22
CA GLU A 206 -16.11 -5.15 -28.30
C GLU A 206 -15.73 -3.69 -27.97
N GLY A 207 -14.97 -3.45 -26.86
CA GLY A 207 -15.22 -2.29 -26.12
C GLY A 207 -14.12 -1.26 -26.01
N LEU A 208 -14.35 -0.51 -25.01
CA LEU A 208 -13.63 0.64 -24.51
C LEU A 208 -12.11 0.36 -24.38
N GLY A 209 -11.28 1.14 -25.03
CA GLY A 209 -9.82 1.03 -24.91
C GLY A 209 -9.31 1.73 -23.65
N ARG A 210 -8.36 1.13 -22.92
CA ARG A 210 -7.75 1.78 -21.74
C ARG A 210 -7.15 3.15 -22.08
N VAL A 211 -6.47 3.27 -23.22
CA VAL A 211 -5.91 4.55 -23.70
C VAL A 211 -7.01 5.59 -23.97
N GLU A 212 -8.16 5.16 -24.48
CA GLU A 212 -9.31 6.03 -24.71
C GLU A 212 -9.84 6.60 -23.39
N VAL A 213 -9.99 5.74 -22.37
CA VAL A 213 -10.38 6.17 -21.01
C VAL A 213 -9.37 7.13 -20.42
N LEU A 214 -8.07 6.80 -20.50
CA LEU A 214 -7.01 7.66 -19.96
C LEU A 214 -7.03 9.06 -20.58
N ARG A 215 -7.25 9.17 -21.90
CA ARG A 215 -7.40 10.46 -22.56
C ARG A 215 -8.65 11.23 -22.13
N ALA A 216 -9.76 10.53 -21.90
CA ALA A 216 -11.01 11.15 -21.46
C ALA A 216 -10.88 11.77 -20.05
N ILE A 217 -10.14 11.08 -19.14
CA ILE A 217 -9.98 11.51 -17.75
C ILE A 217 -8.70 12.33 -17.48
N GLU A 218 -7.82 12.51 -18.46
CA GLU A 218 -6.50 13.17 -18.28
C GLU A 218 -6.63 14.51 -17.53
N HIS A 219 -7.55 15.36 -17.97
CA HIS A 219 -7.80 16.68 -17.37
C HIS A 219 -8.24 16.63 -15.88
N LEU A 220 -8.85 15.51 -15.43
CA LEU A 220 -9.25 15.30 -14.04
C LEU A 220 -8.06 14.86 -13.17
N LEU A 221 -7.02 14.31 -13.78
CA LEU A 221 -5.83 13.83 -13.07
C LEU A 221 -4.85 14.95 -12.69
N GLU A 222 -4.93 16.12 -13.32
CA GLU A 222 -4.02 17.25 -13.09
C GLU A 222 -4.05 17.74 -11.63
N GLY A 223 -5.22 17.67 -10.98
CA GLY A 223 -5.44 18.08 -9.57
C GLY A 223 -5.09 17.00 -8.53
N ALA A 224 -4.83 15.75 -8.94
CA ALA A 224 -4.73 14.60 -8.06
C ALA A 224 -3.30 14.06 -7.91
N ALA A 225 -3.04 13.39 -6.80
CA ALA A 225 -1.90 12.49 -6.63
C ALA A 225 -2.22 11.15 -7.30
N VAL A 226 -1.61 10.88 -8.46
CA VAL A 226 -1.92 9.70 -9.26
C VAL A 226 -0.87 8.62 -9.07
N VAL A 227 -1.33 7.43 -8.69
CA VAL A 227 -0.49 6.22 -8.54
C VAL A 227 -0.95 5.18 -9.55
N SER A 228 -0.08 4.71 -10.42
CA SER A 228 -0.43 3.67 -11.39
C SER A 228 0.29 2.36 -11.10
N THR A 229 -0.44 1.24 -11.27
CA THR A 229 0.13 -0.11 -11.14
C THR A 229 1.16 -0.39 -12.25
N THR A 230 2.01 -1.38 -12.02
CA THR A 230 3.01 -1.82 -13.01
C THR A 230 2.35 -2.32 -14.31
N GLY A 231 3.12 -2.36 -15.38
CA GLY A 231 2.70 -2.91 -16.68
C GLY A 231 2.21 -1.86 -17.67
N TYR A 232 1.17 -2.21 -18.43
CA TYR A 232 0.68 -1.34 -19.50
C TYR A 232 -0.06 -0.11 -18.98
N THR A 233 -0.73 -0.21 -17.84
CA THR A 233 -1.40 0.94 -17.21
C THR A 233 -0.43 2.10 -16.99
N SER A 234 0.75 1.84 -16.37
CA SER A 234 1.79 2.87 -16.19
C SER A 234 2.34 3.41 -17.51
N ARG A 235 2.58 2.53 -18.50
CA ARG A 235 3.11 2.98 -19.81
C ARG A 235 2.14 3.87 -20.56
N GLU A 236 0.88 3.47 -20.59
CA GLU A 236 -0.17 4.19 -21.30
C GLU A 236 -0.51 5.51 -20.60
N LEU A 237 -0.58 5.50 -19.25
CA LEU A 237 -0.72 6.74 -18.49
C LEU A 237 0.42 7.72 -18.81
N PHE A 238 1.68 7.26 -18.75
CA PHE A 238 2.83 8.12 -19.08
C PHE A 238 2.79 8.59 -20.53
N GLY A 239 2.42 7.69 -21.46
CA GLY A 239 2.33 8.02 -22.88
C GLY A 239 1.20 9.00 -23.23
N VAL A 240 0.12 9.03 -22.46
CA VAL A 240 -0.99 9.97 -22.63
C VAL A 240 -0.66 11.31 -21.98
N THR A 241 -0.28 11.30 -20.70
CA THR A 241 -0.14 12.54 -19.91
C THR A 241 1.25 13.19 -20.01
N GLY A 242 2.30 12.40 -20.29
CA GLY A 242 3.69 12.87 -20.19
C GLY A 242 4.10 13.37 -18.80
N SER A 243 3.23 13.19 -17.78
CA SER A 243 3.41 13.78 -16.47
C SER A 243 4.63 13.21 -15.75
N LYS A 244 5.44 14.08 -15.16
CA LYS A 244 6.56 13.73 -14.28
C LYS A 244 6.16 13.73 -12.80
N SER A 245 4.90 14.02 -12.52
CA SER A 245 4.35 14.16 -11.16
C SER A 245 3.46 12.99 -10.73
N HIS A 246 3.33 11.95 -11.57
CA HIS A 246 2.61 10.73 -11.22
C HIS A 246 3.59 9.67 -10.70
N PHE A 247 3.13 8.80 -9.80
CA PHE A 247 3.90 7.65 -9.35
C PHE A 247 3.64 6.46 -10.27
N TYR A 248 4.60 6.14 -11.11
CA TYR A 248 4.56 5.01 -12.04
C TYR A 248 5.23 3.79 -11.41
N MET A 249 4.46 2.86 -10.87
CA MET A 249 5.01 1.66 -10.24
C MET A 249 5.64 0.74 -11.30
N GLN A 250 6.91 0.37 -11.13
CA GLN A 250 7.64 -0.47 -12.09
C GLN A 250 7.64 -1.95 -11.72
N GLY A 251 7.49 -2.26 -10.46
CA GLY A 251 7.36 -3.61 -9.89
C GLY A 251 6.24 -3.65 -8.86
N SER A 252 6.35 -4.48 -7.85
CA SER A 252 5.40 -4.55 -6.72
C SER A 252 3.94 -4.64 -7.13
N MET A 253 3.65 -5.46 -8.15
CA MET A 253 2.30 -5.68 -8.65
C MET A 253 1.34 -5.98 -7.50
N GLY A 254 0.18 -5.30 -7.48
CA GLY A 254 -0.84 -5.42 -6.45
C GLY A 254 -0.68 -4.48 -5.26
N HIS A 255 0.38 -3.68 -5.19
CA HIS A 255 0.63 -2.78 -4.06
C HIS A 255 0.24 -1.32 -4.32
N ALA A 256 -0.27 -0.97 -5.50
CA ALA A 256 -0.61 0.41 -5.85
C ALA A 256 -1.69 0.99 -4.93
N ALA A 257 -2.74 0.20 -4.63
CA ALA A 257 -3.82 0.63 -3.73
C ALA A 257 -3.32 0.85 -2.29
N ALA A 258 -2.45 -0.03 -1.76
CA ALA A 258 -1.88 0.14 -0.43
C ALA A 258 -0.95 1.36 -0.35
N PHE A 259 -0.11 1.57 -1.38
CA PHE A 259 0.74 2.77 -1.49
C PHE A 259 -0.10 4.05 -1.52
N GLY A 260 -1.13 4.08 -2.39
CA GLY A 260 -2.08 5.19 -2.48
C GLY A 260 -2.82 5.46 -1.17
N LEU A 261 -3.17 4.40 -0.41
CA LEU A 261 -3.77 4.53 0.92
C LEU A 261 -2.84 5.28 1.88
N GLY A 262 -1.55 4.90 1.91
CA GLY A 262 -0.57 5.60 2.75
C GLY A 262 -0.45 7.09 2.42
N VAL A 263 -0.49 7.43 1.12
CA VAL A 263 -0.55 8.84 0.68
C VAL A 263 -1.84 9.51 1.13
N ALA A 264 -3.00 8.90 0.89
CA ALA A 264 -4.30 9.49 1.20
C ALA A 264 -4.48 9.79 2.69
N LEU A 265 -4.00 8.91 3.56
CA LEU A 265 -4.06 9.09 5.01
C LEU A 265 -3.14 10.20 5.52
N ARG A 266 -2.09 10.54 4.79
CA ARG A 266 -1.13 11.59 5.18
C ARG A 266 -1.37 12.92 4.49
N GLU A 267 -2.04 12.90 3.33
CA GLU A 267 -2.39 14.09 2.53
C GLU A 267 -3.92 14.22 2.36
N PRO A 268 -4.69 14.40 3.45
CA PRO A 268 -6.15 14.39 3.38
C PRO A 268 -6.73 15.52 2.51
N GLY A 269 -5.97 16.57 2.26
CA GLY A 269 -6.37 17.67 1.38
C GLY A 269 -6.11 17.44 -0.11
N THR A 270 -5.44 16.34 -0.48
CA THR A 270 -5.08 16.04 -1.86
C THR A 270 -5.85 14.81 -2.33
N PRO A 271 -6.65 14.88 -3.40
CA PRO A 271 -7.27 13.71 -3.99
C PRO A 271 -6.22 12.71 -4.45
N VAL A 272 -6.39 11.44 -4.09
CA VAL A 272 -5.50 10.34 -4.49
C VAL A 272 -6.23 9.41 -5.45
N VAL A 273 -5.71 9.27 -6.67
CA VAL A 273 -6.26 8.38 -7.69
C VAL A 273 -5.32 7.21 -7.93
N VAL A 274 -5.77 6.00 -7.64
CA VAL A 274 -5.03 4.79 -7.96
C VAL A 274 -5.57 4.18 -9.25
N LEU A 275 -4.72 4.04 -10.26
CA LEU A 275 -5.03 3.40 -11.53
C LEU A 275 -4.45 1.98 -11.51
N ASP A 276 -5.30 0.99 -11.33
CA ASP A 276 -4.92 -0.41 -11.18
C ASP A 276 -5.42 -1.27 -12.34
N GLY A 277 -4.96 -2.49 -12.43
CA GLY A 277 -5.47 -3.53 -13.31
C GLY A 277 -6.13 -4.65 -12.51
N ASP A 278 -7.05 -5.38 -13.13
CA ASP A 278 -7.75 -6.49 -12.49
C ASP A 278 -6.81 -7.52 -11.88
N GLY A 279 -5.77 -7.94 -12.62
CA GLY A 279 -4.80 -8.91 -12.11
C GLY A 279 -3.98 -8.39 -10.93
N ALA A 280 -3.67 -7.09 -10.89
CA ALA A 280 -2.96 -6.48 -9.78
C ALA A 280 -3.86 -6.32 -8.55
N ALA A 281 -5.09 -5.84 -8.71
CA ALA A 281 -6.07 -5.73 -7.64
C ALA A 281 -6.38 -7.10 -7.01
N LEU A 282 -6.44 -8.17 -7.80
CA LEU A 282 -6.66 -9.55 -7.32
C LEU A 282 -5.51 -10.07 -6.47
N MET A 283 -4.25 -9.71 -6.79
CA MET A 283 -3.08 -10.19 -6.03
C MET A 283 -3.12 -9.80 -4.56
N HIS A 284 -3.65 -8.64 -4.26
CA HIS A 284 -3.77 -8.12 -2.89
C HIS A 284 -5.18 -7.61 -2.58
N LEU A 285 -6.19 -8.42 -2.93
CA LEU A 285 -7.61 -8.08 -2.79
C LEU A 285 -7.98 -7.66 -1.35
N GLY A 286 -7.30 -8.21 -0.34
CA GLY A 286 -7.46 -7.83 1.05
C GLY A 286 -7.17 -6.35 1.35
N THR A 287 -6.43 -5.65 0.49
CA THR A 287 -6.19 -4.21 0.62
C THR A 287 -7.49 -3.41 0.54
N LEU A 288 -8.51 -3.88 -0.20
CA LEU A 288 -9.82 -3.23 -0.23
C LEU A 288 -10.46 -3.18 1.17
N SER A 289 -10.27 -4.24 1.97
CA SER A 289 -10.75 -4.25 3.36
C SER A 289 -10.04 -3.20 4.23
N THR A 290 -8.72 -3.05 4.06
CA THR A 290 -7.95 -2.03 4.78
C THR A 290 -8.40 -0.62 4.36
N VAL A 291 -8.55 -0.36 3.06
CA VAL A 291 -9.03 0.95 2.55
C VAL A 291 -10.43 1.27 3.06
N GLY A 292 -11.35 0.30 3.01
CA GLY A 292 -12.72 0.51 3.50
C GLY A 292 -12.79 0.73 5.02
N ALA A 293 -11.92 0.07 5.79
CA ALA A 293 -11.86 0.26 7.25
C ALA A 293 -11.30 1.64 7.64
N GLU A 294 -10.30 2.13 6.93
CA GLU A 294 -9.71 3.46 7.15
C GLU A 294 -10.57 4.59 6.57
N ALA A 295 -11.39 4.27 5.58
CA ALA A 295 -12.36 5.17 4.94
C ALA A 295 -11.82 6.58 4.58
N PRO A 296 -10.70 6.69 3.84
CA PRO A 296 -10.16 8.00 3.47
C PRO A 296 -11.07 8.72 2.48
N ASP A 297 -11.53 9.92 2.82
CA ASP A 297 -12.46 10.71 2.01
C ASP A 297 -11.95 11.08 0.62
N ASN A 298 -10.62 11.13 0.45
CA ASN A 298 -9.90 11.60 -0.72
C ASN A 298 -9.38 10.48 -1.62
N PHE A 299 -9.82 9.23 -1.47
CA PHE A 299 -9.27 8.06 -2.16
C PHE A 299 -10.20 7.55 -3.26
N VAL A 300 -9.68 7.46 -4.48
CA VAL A 300 -10.38 6.89 -5.64
C VAL A 300 -9.55 5.76 -6.24
N HIS A 301 -10.12 4.57 -6.33
CA HIS A 301 -9.49 3.38 -6.91
C HIS A 301 -10.17 3.05 -8.24
N VAL A 302 -9.46 3.18 -9.34
CA VAL A 302 -9.92 2.81 -10.69
C VAL A 302 -9.28 1.49 -11.09
N VAL A 303 -10.09 0.47 -11.39
CA VAL A 303 -9.63 -0.85 -11.81
C VAL A 303 -9.99 -1.07 -13.28
N PHE A 304 -8.98 -1.09 -14.15
CA PHE A 304 -9.13 -1.49 -15.54
C PHE A 304 -9.20 -3.01 -15.64
N ASP A 305 -10.38 -3.55 -15.95
CA ASP A 305 -10.64 -4.99 -16.00
C ASP A 305 -10.68 -5.48 -17.45
N ASN A 306 -9.57 -6.03 -17.93
CA ASN A 306 -9.50 -6.70 -19.23
C ASN A 306 -9.56 -8.24 -19.15
N GLY A 307 -9.69 -8.81 -17.94
CA GLY A 307 -9.70 -10.25 -17.69
C GLY A 307 -8.37 -10.95 -17.98
N SER A 308 -7.24 -10.21 -17.98
CA SER A 308 -5.99 -10.76 -18.52
C SER A 308 -4.73 -10.12 -17.93
N TYR A 309 -3.70 -10.94 -17.72
CA TYR A 309 -2.31 -10.52 -17.50
C TYR A 309 -1.64 -10.12 -18.84
N GLU A 310 -2.11 -9.02 -19.41
CA GLU A 310 -1.79 -8.63 -20.78
C GLU A 310 -0.30 -8.41 -21.04
N SER A 311 0.41 -7.82 -20.08
CA SER A 311 1.83 -7.51 -20.20
C SER A 311 2.76 -8.73 -20.11
N THR A 312 2.26 -9.89 -19.73
CA THR A 312 3.04 -11.14 -19.53
C THR A 312 2.63 -12.25 -20.49
N GLY A 313 1.74 -11.98 -21.44
CA GLY A 313 1.34 -12.94 -22.45
C GLY A 313 -0.16 -13.21 -22.56
N GLY A 314 -0.98 -12.44 -21.87
CA GLY A 314 -2.43 -12.48 -22.03
C GLY A 314 -3.14 -13.63 -21.30
N GLN A 315 -2.49 -14.21 -20.30
CA GLN A 315 -3.11 -15.25 -19.45
C GLN A 315 -4.35 -14.69 -18.76
N VAL A 316 -5.37 -15.54 -18.60
CA VAL A 316 -6.64 -15.16 -18.00
C VAL A 316 -6.47 -14.90 -16.50
N THR A 317 -7.06 -13.81 -16.00
CA THR A 317 -7.21 -13.56 -14.57
C THR A 317 -8.50 -14.21 -14.04
N THR A 318 -8.67 -14.21 -12.71
CA THR A 318 -9.92 -14.67 -12.08
C THR A 318 -10.96 -13.53 -11.93
N SER A 319 -10.77 -12.39 -12.58
CA SER A 319 -11.71 -11.26 -12.53
C SER A 319 -13.09 -11.61 -13.09
N HIS A 320 -13.15 -12.62 -13.99
CA HIS A 320 -14.42 -13.12 -14.54
C HIS A 320 -15.39 -13.66 -13.47
N SER A 321 -14.87 -14.10 -12.32
CA SER A 321 -15.66 -14.58 -11.18
C SER A 321 -15.65 -13.61 -9.99
N THR A 322 -14.88 -12.52 -10.08
CA THR A 322 -14.74 -11.53 -9.01
C THR A 322 -15.53 -10.28 -9.34
N ARG A 323 -16.52 -9.98 -8.52
CA ARG A 323 -17.29 -8.73 -8.63
C ARG A 323 -16.65 -7.66 -7.75
N PHE A 324 -15.66 -6.96 -8.28
CA PHE A 324 -14.89 -5.95 -7.52
C PHE A 324 -15.78 -4.92 -6.83
N ALA A 325 -16.82 -4.42 -7.49
CA ALA A 325 -17.76 -3.44 -6.92
C ALA A 325 -18.42 -4.00 -5.65
N VAL A 326 -18.92 -5.23 -5.70
CA VAL A 326 -19.55 -5.89 -4.54
C VAL A 326 -18.55 -6.14 -3.41
N VAL A 327 -17.31 -6.50 -3.76
CA VAL A 327 -16.24 -6.68 -2.77
C VAL A 327 -15.92 -5.35 -2.07
N ALA A 328 -15.82 -4.26 -2.82
CA ALA A 328 -15.56 -2.93 -2.27
C ALA A 328 -16.71 -2.41 -1.41
N GLU A 329 -17.97 -2.60 -1.83
CA GLU A 329 -19.15 -2.28 -1.02
C GLU A 329 -19.15 -3.07 0.30
N GLY A 330 -18.89 -4.38 0.24
CA GLY A 330 -18.77 -5.24 1.41
C GLY A 330 -17.56 -4.91 2.31
N ALA A 331 -16.55 -4.26 1.75
CA ALA A 331 -15.37 -3.79 2.46
C ALA A 331 -15.56 -2.41 3.13
N GLY A 332 -16.63 -1.67 2.81
CA GLY A 332 -16.91 -0.36 3.39
C GLY A 332 -16.54 0.84 2.52
N TYR A 333 -16.35 0.65 1.22
CA TYR A 333 -16.23 1.78 0.30
C TYR A 333 -17.53 2.59 0.25
N ALA A 334 -17.40 3.91 0.21
CA ALA A 334 -18.55 4.82 0.16
C ALA A 334 -19.37 4.66 -1.15
N SER A 335 -18.69 4.32 -2.25
CA SER A 335 -19.34 3.90 -3.48
C SER A 335 -18.47 2.97 -4.31
N ALA A 336 -19.12 2.08 -5.06
CA ALA A 336 -18.46 1.25 -6.06
C ALA A 336 -19.32 1.17 -7.32
N ARG A 337 -18.73 1.46 -8.48
CA ARG A 337 -19.45 1.54 -9.76
C ARG A 337 -18.73 0.75 -10.85
N VAL A 338 -19.51 0.20 -11.77
CA VAL A 338 -18.98 -0.35 -13.03
C VAL A 338 -19.34 0.62 -14.14
N CYS A 339 -18.33 1.14 -14.86
CA CYS A 339 -18.51 2.12 -15.92
C CYS A 339 -17.93 1.55 -17.22
N ASP A 340 -18.73 1.39 -18.25
CA ASP A 340 -18.43 0.74 -19.53
C ASP A 340 -18.27 1.71 -20.71
N THR A 341 -18.38 3.03 -20.46
CA THR A 341 -18.13 4.09 -21.44
C THR A 341 -17.17 5.14 -20.88
N ALA A 342 -16.42 5.82 -21.74
CA ALA A 342 -15.50 6.88 -21.33
C ALA A 342 -16.21 8.03 -20.62
N ASP A 343 -17.41 8.40 -21.06
CA ASP A 343 -18.23 9.44 -20.42
C ASP A 343 -18.65 9.04 -19.02
N ALA A 344 -19.13 7.79 -18.82
CA ALA A 344 -19.51 7.28 -17.50
C ALA A 344 -18.32 7.23 -16.54
N VAL A 345 -17.11 6.86 -17.02
CA VAL A 345 -15.89 6.90 -16.20
C VAL A 345 -15.54 8.34 -15.82
N THR A 346 -15.62 9.27 -16.77
CA THR A 346 -15.34 10.70 -16.55
C THR A 346 -16.28 11.30 -15.50
N GLU A 347 -17.58 11.04 -15.64
CA GLU A 347 -18.60 11.50 -14.67
C GLU A 347 -18.39 10.88 -13.29
N ALA A 348 -18.12 9.56 -13.22
CA ALA A 348 -17.88 8.87 -11.96
C ALA A 348 -16.61 9.38 -11.25
N LEU A 349 -15.52 9.59 -12.01
CA LEU A 349 -14.27 10.12 -11.47
C LEU A 349 -14.44 11.57 -11.01
N ALA A 350 -15.07 12.42 -11.81
CA ALA A 350 -15.32 13.82 -11.44
C ALA A 350 -16.16 13.91 -10.14
N ALA A 351 -17.17 13.07 -9.99
CA ALA A 351 -17.96 13.00 -8.76
C ALA A 351 -17.13 12.50 -7.57
N ALA A 352 -16.31 11.46 -7.77
CA ALA A 352 -15.46 10.86 -6.73
C ALA A 352 -14.36 11.83 -6.24
N LEU A 353 -13.82 12.66 -7.10
CA LEU A 353 -12.81 13.68 -6.74
C LEU A 353 -13.39 14.81 -5.86
N GLY A 354 -14.70 14.90 -5.75
CA GLY A 354 -15.39 15.81 -4.83
C GLY A 354 -15.32 15.40 -3.36
N GLY A 355 -14.74 14.26 -3.04
CA GLY A 355 -14.61 13.72 -1.67
C GLY A 355 -15.77 12.80 -1.26
N GLY A 356 -15.78 12.40 0.00
CA GLY A 356 -16.73 11.43 0.56
C GLY A 356 -16.40 9.99 0.19
N GLY A 357 -15.10 9.69 -0.03
CA GLY A 357 -14.57 8.38 -0.36
C GLY A 357 -14.51 7.41 0.82
N PRO A 358 -13.88 6.26 0.62
CA PRO A 358 -13.23 5.81 -0.62
C PRO A 358 -14.22 5.39 -1.71
N HIS A 359 -13.82 5.59 -2.96
CA HIS A 359 -14.61 5.22 -4.14
C HIS A 359 -13.91 4.17 -4.99
N LEU A 360 -14.64 3.19 -5.53
CA LEU A 360 -14.14 2.25 -6.52
C LEU A 360 -14.87 2.48 -7.87
N ILE A 361 -14.08 2.54 -8.96
CA ILE A 361 -14.58 2.58 -10.32
C ILE A 361 -13.99 1.40 -11.09
N VAL A 362 -14.80 0.43 -11.45
CA VAL A 362 -14.39 -0.71 -12.28
C VAL A 362 -14.70 -0.38 -13.75
N VAL A 363 -13.68 -0.49 -14.58
CA VAL A 363 -13.78 -0.14 -16.01
C VAL A 363 -13.48 -1.41 -16.82
N PRO A 364 -14.52 -2.11 -17.34
CA PRO A 364 -14.31 -3.18 -18.28
C PRO A 364 -13.66 -2.63 -19.56
N VAL A 365 -12.49 -3.16 -19.92
CA VAL A 365 -11.74 -2.69 -21.09
C VAL A 365 -11.38 -3.85 -22.02
N ALA A 366 -11.26 -3.55 -23.31
CA ALA A 366 -10.79 -4.50 -24.30
C ALA A 366 -9.30 -4.82 -24.08
N LYS A 367 -8.88 -6.03 -24.49
CA LYS A 367 -7.46 -6.38 -24.62
C LYS A 367 -6.87 -5.63 -25.80
N ALA A 368 -5.84 -4.84 -25.56
CA ALA A 368 -5.23 -4.00 -26.60
C ALA A 368 -4.00 -4.65 -27.26
N GLY A 369 -3.51 -5.78 -26.74
CA GLY A 369 -2.25 -6.38 -27.18
C GLY A 369 -1.04 -5.61 -26.65
N ALA A 370 0.09 -5.65 -27.38
CA ALA A 370 1.31 -4.96 -26.94
C ALA A 370 1.12 -3.44 -26.94
N SER A 371 1.40 -2.81 -25.81
CA SER A 371 1.34 -1.35 -25.70
C SER A 371 2.38 -0.69 -26.62
N ALA A 372 1.94 0.30 -27.40
CA ALA A 372 2.79 1.13 -28.25
C ALA A 372 3.63 2.15 -27.44
N PHE A 373 3.32 2.34 -26.17
CA PHE A 373 3.98 3.33 -25.31
C PHE A 373 5.20 2.75 -24.59
N SER A 374 6.22 3.58 -24.44
CA SER A 374 7.43 3.26 -23.69
C SER A 374 7.15 3.27 -22.19
N ARG A 375 8.03 2.60 -21.42
CA ARG A 375 8.01 2.69 -19.95
C ARG A 375 8.36 4.12 -19.52
N ALA A 376 7.79 4.58 -18.40
CA ALA A 376 8.19 5.84 -17.79
C ALA A 376 9.70 5.88 -17.46
N THR A 377 10.29 4.73 -17.12
CA THR A 377 11.73 4.56 -16.89
C THR A 377 12.61 4.66 -18.13
N ALA A 378 12.05 4.81 -19.31
CA ALA A 378 12.82 5.20 -20.49
C ALA A 378 13.14 6.71 -20.53
N ALA A 379 12.40 7.52 -19.76
CA ALA A 379 12.54 8.97 -19.69
C ALA A 379 12.95 9.50 -18.31
N MET A 380 12.73 8.74 -17.24
CA MET A 380 12.97 9.13 -15.87
C MET A 380 13.55 7.95 -15.06
N THR A 381 14.44 8.22 -14.13
CA THR A 381 14.85 7.21 -13.14
C THR A 381 13.73 6.95 -12.12
N THR A 382 13.82 5.88 -11.36
CA THR A 382 12.88 5.62 -10.25
C THR A 382 12.97 6.69 -9.16
N THR A 383 14.14 7.26 -8.96
CA THR A 383 14.34 8.42 -8.07
C THR A 383 13.58 9.65 -8.60
N ASP A 384 13.69 9.95 -9.91
CA ASP A 384 12.95 11.07 -10.50
C ASP A 384 11.43 10.88 -10.35
N ILE A 385 10.93 9.65 -10.53
CA ILE A 385 9.50 9.34 -10.32
C ILE A 385 9.09 9.63 -8.88
N ARG A 386 9.87 9.15 -7.89
CA ARG A 386 9.61 9.41 -6.47
C ARG A 386 9.64 10.91 -6.16
N GLU A 387 10.68 11.60 -6.60
CA GLU A 387 10.88 13.03 -6.30
C GLU A 387 9.84 13.92 -6.98
N GLY A 388 9.49 13.62 -8.23
CA GLY A 388 8.44 14.34 -8.94
C GLY A 388 7.07 14.16 -8.29
N PHE A 389 6.76 12.96 -7.84
CA PHE A 389 5.52 12.71 -7.10
C PHE A 389 5.51 13.38 -5.72
N ALA A 390 6.63 13.31 -4.98
CA ALA A 390 6.76 13.98 -3.68
C ALA A 390 6.68 15.51 -3.82
N ALA A 391 7.30 16.10 -4.84
CA ALA A 391 7.20 17.53 -5.14
C ALA A 391 5.75 17.96 -5.39
N ARG A 392 5.00 17.14 -6.14
CA ARG A 392 3.56 17.34 -6.35
C ARG A 392 2.78 17.39 -5.04
N LEU A 393 3.05 16.47 -4.11
CA LEU A 393 2.37 16.43 -2.80
C LEU A 393 2.67 17.69 -1.97
N ARG A 394 3.87 18.26 -2.10
CA ARG A 394 4.25 19.52 -1.42
C ARG A 394 3.72 20.78 -2.12
N GLY A 395 2.98 20.64 -3.23
CA GLY A 395 2.51 21.78 -4.02
C GLY A 395 3.62 22.53 -4.74
N GLU A 396 4.78 21.90 -4.93
CA GLU A 396 5.91 22.47 -5.70
C GLU A 396 5.62 22.27 -7.19
N GLU A 397 5.40 23.37 -7.92
CA GLU A 397 5.30 23.28 -9.38
C GLU A 397 6.63 22.78 -9.95
N HIS A 398 6.58 21.69 -10.73
CA HIS A 398 7.70 21.30 -11.55
C HIS A 398 7.87 22.40 -12.63
N SER A 399 8.75 23.39 -12.38
CA SER A 399 9.24 24.29 -13.40
C SER A 399 9.98 23.44 -14.42
N GLY A 400 9.23 22.96 -15.42
CA GLY A 400 9.78 22.25 -16.56
C GLY A 400 10.79 23.16 -17.25
N GLY A 401 12.08 22.89 -17.04
CA GLY A 401 13.13 23.40 -17.89
C GLY A 401 12.87 22.89 -19.31
N GLY A 402 12.71 23.83 -20.22
CA GLY A 402 12.46 23.61 -21.65
C GLY A 402 13.55 22.85 -22.36
#